data_c88d144c5fb5dc4fe4d3e82a51ec9375
#
_entry.id   c88d144c5fb5dc4fe4d3e82a51ec9375
#
_cell.length_a   1.000
_cell.length_b   1.000
_cell.length_c   1.000
_cell.angle_alpha   90.00
_cell.angle_beta   90.00
_cell.angle_gamma   90.00
#
_symmetry.space_group_name_H-M   'P 1'
#
loop_
_entity.id
_entity.type
_entity.pdbx_description
1 polymer ?
#
loop_
_entity_poly.entity_id
_entity_poly.type
_entity_poly.pdbx_seq_one_letter_code
_entity_poly.pdbx_strand_id
1 'polypeptide(L)'
;MKTKTNIDNANNVRLRELIEEHGLTQDAALTVFNRGMGVRPYSMSAWKAFLSDPASDRFRKLSDDLLQHAEKQFARLSKGA
;
A
#
# COMPACT_ATOMS: atom_id res chain seq x y z
N MET A 1 -9.46 -19.21 12.39
CA MET A 1 -9.14 -19.12 11.91
C MET A 1 -9.03 -18.94 10.95
N LYS A 2 -8.99 -18.73 10.53
CA LYS A 2 -9.02 -18.54 9.62
C LYS A 2 -8.52 -19.06 8.69
N THR A 3 -9.14 -19.31 8.13
CA THR A 3 -8.78 -19.85 7.28
C THR A 3 -8.02 -19.33 6.48
N LYS A 4 -7.26 -19.61 6.17
CA LYS A 4 -6.45 -19.08 5.51
C LYS A 4 -6.61 -19.32 4.16
N THR A 5 -6.67 -18.45 3.43
CA THR A 5 -6.69 -18.62 2.03
C THR A 5 -5.30 -18.89 1.55
N ASN A 6 -5.16 -19.24 0.32
CA ASN A 6 -3.87 -19.49 -0.23
C ASN A 6 -3.12 -18.23 -0.57
N ILE A 7 -3.78 -17.11 -0.57
CA ILE A 7 -3.17 -15.85 -0.93
C ILE A 7 -2.91 -15.06 0.33
N ASP A 8 -1.64 -14.75 0.55
CA ASP A 8 -1.26 -13.95 1.68
C ASP A 8 -1.34 -12.49 1.28
N ASN A 9 -2.42 -11.85 1.69
CA ASN A 9 -2.62 -10.45 1.32
C ASN A 9 -2.79 -9.54 2.53
N ALA A 10 -2.32 -9.97 3.68
CA ALA A 10 -2.50 -9.16 4.89
C ALA A 10 -1.87 -7.78 4.76
N ASN A 11 -0.68 -7.73 4.16
CA ASN A 11 -0.01 -6.44 3.99
C ASN A 11 -0.76 -5.55 3.02
N ASN A 12 -1.32 -6.15 1.99
CA ASN A 12 -2.08 -5.38 1.00
C ASN A 12 -3.37 -4.83 1.61
N VAL A 13 -4.00 -5.61 2.46
CA VAL A 13 -5.19 -5.15 3.16
C VAL A 13 -4.84 -3.97 4.07
N ARG A 14 -3.72 -4.09 4.79
CA ARG A 14 -3.31 -3.00 5.67
C ARG A 14 -3.00 -1.72 4.88
N LEU A 15 -2.38 -1.86 3.73
CA LEU A 15 -2.12 -0.71 2.87
C LEU A 15 -3.41 -0.01 2.49
N ARG A 16 -4.41 -0.78 2.10
CA ARG A 16 -5.70 -0.22 1.75
C ARG A 16 -6.33 0.52 2.92
N GLU A 17 -6.22 -0.07 4.12
CA GLU A 17 -6.74 0.57 5.32
C GLU A 17 -6.06 1.91 5.58
N LEU A 18 -4.74 1.95 5.39
CA LEU A 18 -4.00 3.20 5.61
C LEU A 18 -4.49 4.29 4.67
N ILE A 19 -4.73 3.94 3.42
CA ILE A 19 -5.23 4.89 2.45
C ILE A 19 -6.60 5.41 2.86
N GLU A 20 -7.47 4.51 3.29
CA GLU A 20 -8.82 4.87 3.71
C GLU A 20 -8.82 5.70 4.98
N GLU A 21 -7.97 5.34 5.92
CA GLU A 21 -7.89 6.06 7.19
C GLU A 21 -7.49 7.51 6.98
N HIS A 22 -6.69 7.77 5.97
CA HIS A 22 -6.22 9.12 5.69
C HIS A 22 -7.07 9.82 4.63
N GLY A 23 -8.09 9.15 4.12
CA GLY A 23 -9.00 9.76 3.16
C GLY A 23 -8.34 10.17 1.87
N LEU A 24 -7.36 9.37 1.41
CA LEU A 24 -6.60 9.73 0.22
C LEU A 24 -7.13 9.03 -1.02
N THR A 25 -6.94 9.70 -2.16
CA THR A 25 -7.14 9.03 -3.43
C THR A 25 -5.93 8.15 -3.69
N GLN A 26 -6.05 7.27 -4.68
CA GLN A 26 -4.92 6.42 -5.03
C GLN A 26 -3.72 7.25 -5.50
N ASP A 27 -3.98 8.30 -6.27
CA ASP A 27 -2.90 9.18 -6.74
C ASP A 27 -2.19 9.84 -5.57
N ALA A 28 -2.94 10.40 -4.65
CA ALA A 28 -2.36 11.08 -3.50
C ALA A 28 -1.60 10.10 -2.62
N ALA A 29 -2.15 8.91 -2.42
CA ALA A 29 -1.50 7.92 -1.60
C ALA A 29 -0.17 7.48 -2.21
N LEU A 30 -0.14 7.30 -3.52
CA LEU A 30 1.09 6.93 -4.20
C LEU A 30 2.14 8.03 -4.06
N THR A 31 1.73 9.28 -4.17
CA THR A 31 2.64 10.39 -3.99
C THR A 31 3.29 10.36 -2.61
N VAL A 32 2.48 10.13 -1.58
CA VAL A 32 2.99 10.04 -0.21
C VAL A 32 3.96 8.87 -0.09
N PHE A 33 3.56 7.72 -0.62
CA PHE A 33 4.38 6.52 -0.53
C PHE A 33 5.73 6.74 -1.19
N ASN A 34 5.75 7.41 -2.36
CA ASN A 34 6.97 7.56 -3.12
C ASN A 34 7.93 8.59 -2.55
N ARG A 35 7.48 9.40 -1.61
CA ARG A 35 8.34 10.44 -1.05
C ARG A 35 9.65 9.91 -0.49
N GLY A 36 9.63 8.73 0.07
CA GLY A 36 10.84 8.18 0.65
C GLY A 36 11.56 7.20 -0.24
N MET A 37 11.14 7.06 -1.49
CA MET A 37 11.71 6.06 -2.37
C MET A 37 12.96 6.48 -3.10
N GLY A 38 13.29 7.76 -3.03
CA GLY A 38 14.48 8.24 -3.69
C GLY A 38 14.35 8.13 -5.18
N VAL A 39 15.28 7.41 -5.78
CA VAL A 39 15.34 7.34 -7.23
C VAL A 39 14.49 6.25 -7.83
N ARG A 40 13.77 5.50 -6.99
CA ARG A 40 12.99 4.39 -7.51
C ARG A 40 11.53 4.46 -7.07
N PRO A 41 10.83 5.50 -7.48
CA PRO A 41 9.43 5.60 -7.13
C PRO A 41 8.64 4.54 -7.88
N TYR A 42 7.56 4.08 -7.26
CA TYR A 42 6.69 3.12 -7.91
C TYR A 42 5.77 3.81 -8.90
N SER A 43 5.44 3.12 -9.97
CA SER A 43 4.51 3.64 -10.95
C SER A 43 3.08 3.43 -10.48
N MET A 44 2.14 4.17 -11.08
CA MET A 44 0.73 3.97 -10.78
C MET A 44 0.30 2.56 -11.13
N SER A 45 0.87 1.99 -12.18
CA SER A 45 0.53 0.64 -12.58
C SER A 45 0.90 -0.37 -11.49
N ALA A 46 2.11 -0.25 -10.94
CA ALA A 46 2.54 -1.13 -9.85
C ALA A 46 1.71 -0.89 -8.60
N TRP A 47 1.39 0.38 -8.32
CA TRP A 47 0.59 0.73 -7.16
C TRP A 47 -0.78 0.09 -7.21
N LYS A 48 -1.42 0.16 -8.38
CA LYS A 48 -2.73 -0.44 -8.56
C LYS A 48 -2.68 -1.96 -8.40
N ALA A 49 -1.56 -2.56 -8.76
CA ALA A 49 -1.41 -4.00 -8.60
C ALA A 49 -1.46 -4.41 -7.13
N PHE A 50 -0.87 -3.59 -6.25
CA PHE A 50 -0.95 -3.86 -4.82
C PHE A 50 -2.37 -3.73 -4.29
N LEU A 51 -3.18 -2.92 -4.94
CA LEU A 51 -4.54 -2.64 -4.49
C LEU A 51 -5.59 -3.46 -5.24
N SER A 52 -5.15 -4.34 -6.11
CA SER A 52 -6.07 -5.17 -6.88
C SER A 52 -6.70 -6.26 -6.03
N ASP A 53 -7.76 -6.82 -6.55
CA ASP A 53 -8.38 -8.00 -5.97
C ASP A 53 -7.34 -9.11 -5.94
N PRO A 54 -7.14 -9.79 -4.80
CA PRO A 54 -6.17 -10.88 -4.73
C PRO A 54 -6.41 -11.99 -5.72
N ALA A 55 -7.61 -12.14 -6.22
CA ALA A 55 -7.91 -13.15 -7.22
C ALA A 55 -7.54 -12.72 -8.62
N SER A 56 -7.17 -11.46 -8.79
CA SER A 56 -6.83 -10.91 -10.09
C SER A 56 -5.43 -11.32 -10.52
N ASP A 57 -5.24 -11.51 -11.82
CA ASP A 57 -3.92 -11.79 -12.36
C ASP A 57 -2.94 -10.66 -12.13
N ARG A 58 -3.45 -9.46 -11.92
CA ARG A 58 -2.61 -8.30 -11.69
C ARG A 58 -2.13 -8.16 -10.28
N PHE A 59 -2.72 -8.90 -9.35
CA PHE A 59 -2.40 -8.76 -7.94
C PHE A 59 -0.91 -8.98 -7.69
N ARG A 60 -0.34 -8.12 -6.86
CA ARG A 60 1.03 -8.27 -6.39
C ARG A 60 1.03 -8.16 -4.87
N LYS A 61 1.69 -9.09 -4.24
CA LYS A 61 1.80 -9.09 -2.81
C LYS A 61 2.72 -7.96 -2.36
N LEU A 62 2.29 -7.23 -1.34
CA LEU A 62 3.11 -6.17 -0.76
C LEU A 62 4.04 -6.80 0.27
N SER A 63 5.34 -6.53 0.14
CA SER A 63 6.31 -7.09 1.07
C SER A 63 6.23 -6.37 2.42
N ASP A 64 6.80 -7.00 3.43
CA ASP A 64 6.85 -6.41 4.76
C ASP A 64 7.60 -5.09 4.75
N ASP A 65 8.71 -5.04 4.02
CA ASP A 65 9.50 -3.82 3.95
C ASP A 65 8.71 -2.67 3.35
N LEU A 66 7.96 -2.96 2.31
CA LEU A 66 7.15 -1.92 1.67
C LEU A 66 6.01 -1.49 2.57
N LEU A 67 5.43 -2.42 3.30
CA LEU A 67 4.38 -2.05 4.24
C LEU A 67 4.92 -1.14 5.33
N GLN A 68 6.09 -1.47 5.88
CA GLN A 68 6.70 -0.62 6.89
C GLN A 68 6.96 0.77 6.35
N HIS A 69 7.44 0.85 5.11
CA HIS A 69 7.66 2.13 4.48
C HIS A 69 6.35 2.92 4.37
N ALA A 70 5.29 2.25 3.96
CA ALA A 70 3.99 2.91 3.84
C ALA A 70 3.52 3.44 5.19
N GLU A 71 3.65 2.61 6.21
CA GLU A 71 3.21 3.04 7.55
C GLU A 71 3.97 4.25 8.02
N LYS A 72 5.27 4.30 7.75
CA LYS A 72 6.07 5.44 8.10
C LYS A 72 5.63 6.69 7.37
N GLN A 73 5.44 6.59 6.06
CA GLN A 73 5.10 7.76 5.25
C GLN A 73 3.71 8.27 5.60
N PHE A 74 2.77 7.37 5.80
CA PHE A 74 1.41 7.80 6.14
C PHE A 74 1.32 8.33 7.56
N ALA A 75 2.14 7.82 8.47
CA ALA A 75 2.17 8.35 9.83
C ALA A 75 2.60 9.81 9.86
N ARG A 76 3.44 10.20 8.92
CA ARG A 76 3.89 11.58 8.85
C ARG A 76 2.77 12.54 8.53
N LEU A 77 1.77 12.07 7.79
CA LEU A 77 0.63 12.91 7.47
C LEU A 77 -0.12 13.29 8.73
N SER A 78 -0.33 12.31 9.60
CA SER A 78 -1.04 12.59 10.85
C SER A 78 -0.26 13.55 11.71
N LYS A 79 1.05 13.38 11.78
CA LYS A 79 1.85 14.25 12.57
C LYS A 79 1.94 15.65 12.01
N GLY A 80 1.94 15.75 10.71
CA GLY A 80 2.06 17.03 10.05
C GLY A 80 0.83 17.89 10.21
N ALA A 81 -0.24 17.28 10.63
CA ALA A 81 -1.48 18.04 10.81
C ALA A 81 -1.45 18.84 12.13
#